data_5c137153a23f0b0648f78ba920088eb2
#
_entry.id   5c137153a23f0b0648f78ba920088eb2
#
_cell.length_a   1.000
_cell.length_b   1.000
_cell.length_c   1.000
_cell.angle_alpha   90.00
_cell.angle_beta   90.00
_cell.angle_gamma   90.00
#
_symmetry.space_group_name_H-M   'P 1'
#
loop_
_entity.id
_entity.type
_entity.pdbx_description
1 polymer ?
#
loop_
_entity_poly.entity_id
_entity_poly.type
_entity_poly.pdbx_seq_one_letter_code
_entity_poly.pdbx_strand_id
1 'polypeptide(L)'
;GFVTKVENWQPWVKWADVIVFDDIRSGRLADKLRQEGKLVIGGGVYTDRLERDRVFGQQELHDAGVRILPQWEFTSYRSAIAFIKRHPSAYVIKPCGKGDDYHGSLYVGMEPDGHDVIRVLQGFERVFKERIKVFQLQKKVIGVEIAVGAFFNGHDFVYPINVNMEHKRMFPGDLGPQTGEMGTLMFWSKANYLFEETLFKMKPRLIESGYVGYI
;
A
#
# COMPACT_ATOMS: atom_id res chain seq x y z
N GLY A 1 -22.44 -27.00 2.12
CA GLY A 1 -21.37 -26.07 1.75
C GLY A 1 -20.31 -26.06 2.83
N PHE A 2 -19.08 -25.70 2.46
CA PHE A 2 -17.94 -25.65 3.40
C PHE A 2 -17.83 -24.30 4.13
N VAL A 3 -18.67 -23.33 3.79
CA VAL A 3 -18.64 -21.98 4.36
C VAL A 3 -20.04 -21.59 4.82
N THR A 4 -20.13 -21.05 6.03
CA THR A 4 -21.36 -20.48 6.57
C THR A 4 -21.22 -18.96 6.62
N LYS A 5 -22.07 -18.27 5.88
CA LYS A 5 -22.15 -16.79 5.96
C LYS A 5 -22.99 -16.41 7.17
N VAL A 6 -22.46 -15.51 7.99
CA VAL A 6 -23.17 -14.97 9.17
C VAL A 6 -23.29 -13.44 9.04
N GLU A 7 -24.40 -12.87 9.46
CA GLU A 7 -24.59 -11.40 9.47
C GLU A 7 -23.92 -10.77 10.70
N ASN A 8 -23.94 -11.46 11.82
CA ASN A 8 -23.32 -11.02 13.05
C ASN A 8 -22.18 -11.98 13.41
N TRP A 9 -20.94 -11.52 13.33
CA TRP A 9 -19.74 -12.31 13.59
C TRP A 9 -19.32 -12.32 15.08
N GLN A 10 -19.71 -11.30 15.87
CA GLN A 10 -19.23 -11.13 17.24
C GLN A 10 -19.44 -12.35 18.15
N PRO A 11 -20.60 -13.05 18.14
CA PRO A 11 -20.78 -14.26 18.93
C PRO A 11 -19.83 -15.38 18.57
N TRP A 12 -19.32 -15.41 17.33
CA TRP A 12 -18.44 -16.45 16.81
C TRP A 12 -16.99 -16.30 17.21
N VAL A 13 -16.60 -15.14 17.73
CA VAL A 13 -15.21 -14.88 18.18
C VAL A 13 -14.75 -15.89 19.20
N LYS A 14 -15.61 -16.30 20.15
CA LYS A 14 -15.27 -17.31 21.16
C LYS A 14 -15.08 -18.71 20.55
N TRP A 15 -15.84 -19.02 19.54
CA TRP A 15 -15.83 -20.31 18.84
C TRP A 15 -14.62 -20.44 17.90
N ALA A 16 -14.19 -19.36 17.27
CA ALA A 16 -13.13 -19.38 16.29
C ALA A 16 -11.76 -19.68 16.91
N ASP A 17 -11.03 -20.64 16.34
CA ASP A 17 -9.63 -20.92 16.69
C ASP A 17 -8.70 -19.89 16.07
N VAL A 18 -8.98 -19.48 14.82
CA VAL A 18 -8.23 -18.46 14.09
C VAL A 18 -9.21 -17.45 13.50
N ILE A 19 -8.88 -16.19 13.58
CA ILE A 19 -9.63 -15.08 12.99
C ILE A 19 -8.78 -14.46 11.87
N VAL A 20 -9.36 -14.30 10.69
CA VAL A 20 -8.67 -13.73 9.53
C VAL A 20 -9.37 -12.45 9.13
N PHE A 21 -8.58 -11.38 9.02
CA PHE A 21 -9.00 -10.14 8.40
C PHE A 21 -8.31 -10.04 7.04
N ASP A 22 -9.10 -9.98 5.99
CA ASP A 22 -8.66 -9.93 4.59
C ASP A 22 -8.63 -8.50 4.02
N ASP A 23 -8.88 -7.50 4.87
CA ASP A 23 -8.87 -6.09 4.50
C ASP A 23 -8.16 -5.25 5.57
N ILE A 24 -7.64 -4.10 5.15
CA ILE A 24 -7.15 -3.04 6.03
C ILE A 24 -8.32 -2.38 6.78
N ARG A 25 -8.03 -1.54 7.79
CA ARG A 25 -8.98 -0.82 8.67
C ARG A 25 -9.46 -1.63 9.87
N SER A 26 -9.14 -2.90 9.94
CA SER A 26 -9.48 -3.76 11.09
C SER A 26 -8.36 -3.87 12.13
N GLY A 27 -7.24 -3.17 11.96
CA GLY A 27 -6.05 -3.29 12.80
C GLY A 27 -6.31 -3.07 14.29
N ARG A 28 -7.14 -2.10 14.65
CA ARG A 28 -7.51 -1.88 16.07
C ARG A 28 -8.26 -3.08 16.67
N LEU A 29 -9.16 -3.67 15.91
CA LEU A 29 -9.90 -4.85 16.34
C LEU A 29 -8.98 -6.08 16.38
N ALA A 30 -8.14 -6.23 15.38
CA ALA A 30 -7.16 -7.31 15.31
C ALA A 30 -6.20 -7.29 16.51
N ASP A 31 -5.65 -6.11 16.84
CA ASP A 31 -4.76 -5.96 18.00
C ASP A 31 -5.48 -6.23 19.33
N LYS A 32 -6.73 -5.78 19.46
CA LYS A 32 -7.55 -6.09 20.64
C LYS A 32 -7.78 -7.59 20.79
N LEU A 33 -8.14 -8.30 19.71
CA LEU A 33 -8.36 -9.74 19.75
C LEU A 33 -7.06 -10.52 20.06
N ARG A 34 -5.91 -10.07 19.56
CA ARG A 34 -4.59 -10.63 19.95
C ARG A 34 -4.31 -10.45 21.43
N GLN A 35 -4.61 -9.27 22.00
CA GLN A 35 -4.48 -9.01 23.45
C GLN A 35 -5.42 -9.90 24.29
N GLU A 36 -6.58 -10.28 23.72
CA GLU A 36 -7.53 -11.22 24.33
C GLU A 36 -7.11 -12.68 24.12
N GLY A 37 -5.93 -12.94 23.53
CA GLY A 37 -5.37 -14.28 23.33
C GLY A 37 -5.87 -15.02 22.09
N LYS A 38 -6.53 -14.35 21.16
CA LYS A 38 -6.96 -14.97 19.89
C LYS A 38 -5.83 -15.00 18.87
N LEU A 39 -5.78 -16.08 18.10
CA LEU A 39 -4.92 -16.17 16.92
C LEU A 39 -5.54 -15.35 15.80
N VAL A 40 -4.83 -14.32 15.36
CA VAL A 40 -5.34 -13.38 14.35
C VAL A 40 -4.36 -13.27 13.20
N ILE A 41 -4.81 -13.57 12.00
CA ILE A 41 -4.12 -13.28 10.73
C ILE A 41 -4.71 -11.97 10.19
N GLY A 42 -3.85 -11.01 9.88
CA GLY A 42 -4.24 -9.69 9.39
C GLY A 42 -3.31 -8.60 9.91
N GLY A 43 -3.53 -7.38 9.50
CA GLY A 43 -2.78 -6.22 9.95
C GLY A 43 -3.01 -5.87 11.43
N GLY A 44 -2.37 -4.79 11.85
CA GLY A 44 -2.55 -4.12 13.14
C GLY A 44 -2.72 -2.62 12.94
N VAL A 45 -2.84 -1.87 14.02
CA VAL A 45 -2.96 -0.39 13.95
C VAL A 45 -1.77 0.22 13.20
N TYR A 46 -0.56 -0.29 13.44
CA TYR A 46 0.65 0.20 12.80
C TYR A 46 0.65 -0.06 11.29
N THR A 47 0.34 -1.29 10.85
CA THR A 47 0.32 -1.65 9.42
C THR A 47 -0.85 -1.01 8.67
N ASP A 48 -2.02 -0.86 9.30
CA ASP A 48 -3.12 -0.07 8.76
C ASP A 48 -2.67 1.37 8.48
N ARG A 49 -1.87 1.94 9.37
CA ARG A 49 -1.35 3.29 9.18
C ARG A 49 -0.29 3.37 8.08
N LEU A 50 0.61 2.36 7.98
CA LEU A 50 1.61 2.30 6.91
C LEU A 50 0.95 2.38 5.51
N GLU A 51 -0.18 1.73 5.34
CA GLU A 51 -0.88 1.71 4.06
C GLU A 51 -1.77 2.94 3.85
N ARG A 52 -2.51 3.36 4.88
CA ARG A 52 -3.51 4.42 4.76
C ARG A 52 -2.95 5.84 4.86
N ASP A 53 -1.83 6.02 5.52
CA ASP A 53 -1.14 7.28 5.65
C ASP A 53 0.15 7.23 4.81
N ARG A 54 0.02 7.58 3.54
CA ARG A 54 1.10 7.51 2.55
C ARG A 54 2.36 8.25 3.00
N VAL A 55 2.19 9.43 3.61
CA VAL A 55 3.33 10.23 4.09
C VAL A 55 4.06 9.50 5.21
N PHE A 56 3.29 8.99 6.18
CA PHE A 56 3.83 8.17 7.27
C PHE A 56 4.50 6.90 6.75
N GLY A 57 3.82 6.12 5.90
CA GLY A 57 4.36 4.88 5.37
C GLY A 57 5.68 5.08 4.62
N GLN A 58 5.77 6.11 3.79
CA GLN A 58 7.00 6.44 3.07
C GLN A 58 8.11 6.93 4.00
N GLN A 59 7.79 7.69 5.05
CA GLN A 59 8.78 8.10 6.04
C GLN A 59 9.32 6.89 6.81
N GLU A 60 8.46 5.98 7.24
CA GLU A 60 8.87 4.75 7.92
C GLU A 60 9.80 3.89 7.05
N LEU A 61 9.45 3.71 5.77
CA LEU A 61 10.29 2.98 4.82
C LEU A 61 11.64 3.67 4.61
N HIS A 62 11.65 4.99 4.43
CA HIS A 62 12.87 5.78 4.29
C HIS A 62 13.79 5.65 5.51
N ASP A 63 13.23 5.83 6.71
CA ASP A 63 13.98 5.77 7.96
C ASP A 63 14.49 4.36 8.29
N ALA A 64 13.80 3.34 7.79
CA ALA A 64 14.27 1.95 7.82
C ALA A 64 15.36 1.66 6.77
N GLY A 65 15.69 2.62 5.89
CA GLY A 65 16.69 2.44 4.84
C GLY A 65 16.18 1.67 3.63
N VAL A 66 14.86 1.55 3.47
CA VAL A 66 14.25 1.01 2.24
C VAL A 66 14.29 2.08 1.16
N ARG A 67 14.69 1.71 -0.05
CA ARG A 67 14.71 2.63 -1.18
C ARG A 67 13.29 2.99 -1.59
N ILE A 68 12.96 4.28 -1.50
CA ILE A 68 11.70 4.83 -2.02
C ILE A 68 11.93 5.57 -3.34
N LEU A 69 10.89 5.70 -4.14
CA LEU A 69 10.96 6.46 -5.38
C LEU A 69 10.99 7.96 -5.09
N PRO A 70 11.68 8.76 -5.93
CA PRO A 70 11.62 10.21 -5.83
C PRO A 70 10.19 10.71 -5.92
N GLN A 71 9.80 11.53 -4.97
CA GLN A 71 8.45 12.06 -4.83
C GLN A 71 8.46 13.45 -4.21
N TRP A 72 7.43 14.21 -4.51
CA TRP A 72 7.26 15.58 -4.06
C TRP A 72 5.81 15.80 -3.68
N GLU A 73 5.59 16.39 -2.51
CA GLU A 73 4.26 16.72 -2.01
C GLU A 73 3.85 18.14 -2.44
N PHE A 74 2.60 18.30 -2.78
CA PHE A 74 2.01 19.57 -3.20
C PHE A 74 0.66 19.80 -2.52
N THR A 75 0.45 21.05 -2.11
CA THR A 75 -0.85 21.57 -1.68
C THR A 75 -1.46 22.51 -2.72
N SER A 76 -0.74 22.75 -3.83
CA SER A 76 -1.15 23.63 -4.90
C SER A 76 -0.94 22.96 -6.27
N TYR A 77 -2.00 22.83 -7.03
CA TYR A 77 -1.96 22.32 -8.40
C TYR A 77 -1.03 23.17 -9.30
N ARG A 78 -1.06 24.50 -9.14
CA ARG A 78 -0.19 25.40 -9.90
C ARG A 78 1.29 25.20 -9.60
N SER A 79 1.64 24.97 -8.33
CA SER A 79 3.02 24.68 -7.94
C SER A 79 3.49 23.35 -8.51
N ALA A 80 2.65 22.32 -8.52
CA ALA A 80 2.94 21.03 -9.13
C ALA A 80 3.15 21.17 -10.65
N ILE A 81 2.29 21.90 -11.34
CA ILE A 81 2.44 22.17 -12.78
C ILE A 81 3.74 22.93 -13.07
N ALA A 82 4.08 23.94 -12.27
CA ALA A 82 5.32 24.68 -12.41
C ALA A 82 6.54 23.80 -12.15
N PHE A 83 6.44 22.84 -11.22
CA PHE A 83 7.48 21.86 -10.95
C PHE A 83 7.71 20.94 -12.16
N ILE A 84 6.64 20.35 -12.74
CA ILE A 84 6.76 19.48 -13.92
C ILE A 84 7.41 20.23 -15.10
N LYS A 85 7.01 21.48 -15.34
CA LYS A 85 7.61 22.32 -16.41
C LYS A 85 9.11 22.54 -16.22
N ARG A 86 9.59 22.64 -14.97
CA ARG A 86 11.02 22.79 -14.67
C ARG A 86 11.76 21.45 -14.63
N HIS A 87 11.08 20.37 -14.37
CA HIS A 87 11.63 19.02 -14.26
C HIS A 87 10.82 18.04 -15.12
N PRO A 88 10.90 18.14 -16.46
CA PRO A 88 10.13 17.26 -17.36
C PRO A 88 10.47 15.79 -17.11
N SER A 89 9.45 14.99 -16.83
CA SER A 89 9.54 13.54 -16.64
C SER A 89 8.15 12.95 -16.63
N ALA A 90 8.03 11.63 -16.76
CA ALA A 90 6.78 10.94 -16.50
C ALA A 90 6.55 10.87 -14.98
N TYR A 91 5.35 11.22 -14.54
CA TYR A 91 4.94 11.23 -13.14
C TYR A 91 3.68 10.43 -12.89
N VAL A 92 3.50 10.02 -11.65
CA VAL A 92 2.25 9.46 -11.12
C VAL A 92 1.69 10.46 -10.12
N ILE A 93 0.42 10.84 -10.28
CA ILE A 93 -0.31 11.64 -9.28
C ILE A 93 -0.89 10.67 -8.25
N LYS A 94 -0.57 10.89 -6.98
CA LYS A 94 -1.12 10.10 -5.85
C LYS A 94 -1.74 11.06 -4.85
N PRO A 95 -3.05 11.03 -4.61
CA PRO A 95 -3.67 11.76 -3.52
C PRO A 95 -3.10 11.34 -2.17
N CYS A 96 -3.14 12.23 -1.18
CA CYS A 96 -2.66 11.98 0.17
C CYS A 96 -3.73 12.31 1.21
N GLY A 97 -3.67 11.64 2.36
CA GLY A 97 -4.58 11.85 3.47
C GLY A 97 -6.03 11.51 3.10
N LYS A 98 -6.98 12.36 3.47
CA LYS A 98 -8.41 12.11 3.18
C LYS A 98 -8.74 12.03 1.68
N GLY A 99 -7.82 12.42 0.81
CA GLY A 99 -7.96 12.30 -0.65
C GLY A 99 -7.64 10.93 -1.20
N ASP A 100 -6.99 10.05 -0.44
CA ASP A 100 -6.60 8.69 -0.88
C ASP A 100 -7.82 7.81 -1.22
N ASP A 101 -8.96 8.06 -0.58
CA ASP A 101 -10.21 7.31 -0.80
C ASP A 101 -10.98 7.72 -2.07
N TYR A 102 -10.51 8.71 -2.83
CA TYR A 102 -11.21 9.14 -4.05
C TYR A 102 -10.82 8.27 -5.25
N HIS A 103 -11.71 7.34 -5.60
CA HIS A 103 -11.58 6.55 -6.82
C HIS A 103 -11.44 7.48 -8.05
N GLY A 104 -10.46 7.18 -8.90
CA GLY A 104 -10.18 7.97 -10.11
C GLY A 104 -9.29 9.20 -9.90
N SER A 105 -8.80 9.46 -8.70
CA SER A 105 -7.86 10.55 -8.44
C SER A 105 -6.39 10.15 -8.55
N LEU A 106 -6.09 8.86 -8.66
CA LEU A 106 -4.77 8.36 -9.02
C LEU A 106 -4.62 8.42 -10.54
N TYR A 107 -3.52 8.97 -11.01
CA TYR A 107 -3.21 9.02 -12.44
C TYR A 107 -1.76 8.62 -12.72
N VAL A 108 -1.59 7.68 -13.63
CA VAL A 108 -0.27 7.22 -14.10
C VAL A 108 0.03 7.89 -15.43
N GLY A 109 0.95 8.85 -15.43
CA GLY A 109 1.36 9.58 -16.63
C GLY A 109 2.04 8.65 -17.65
N MET A 110 1.81 8.95 -18.92
CA MET A 110 2.34 8.19 -20.05
C MET A 110 3.37 8.99 -20.86
N GLU A 111 3.23 10.30 -20.90
CA GLU A 111 4.12 11.16 -21.67
C GLU A 111 5.44 11.38 -20.91
N PRO A 112 6.60 11.22 -21.59
CA PRO A 112 7.91 11.29 -20.92
C PRO A 112 8.26 12.68 -20.39
N ASP A 113 7.59 13.72 -20.85
CA ASP A 113 7.77 15.11 -20.44
C ASP A 113 6.74 15.56 -19.39
N GLY A 114 5.73 14.73 -19.09
CA GLY A 114 4.68 14.99 -18.10
C GLY A 114 3.58 15.95 -18.56
N HIS A 115 3.46 16.25 -19.84
CA HIS A 115 2.39 17.12 -20.34
C HIS A 115 0.98 16.56 -20.10
N ASP A 116 0.79 15.25 -20.19
CA ASP A 116 -0.47 14.59 -19.84
C ASP A 116 -0.81 14.78 -18.36
N VAL A 117 0.18 14.69 -17.47
CA VAL A 117 0.01 14.95 -16.03
C VAL A 117 -0.38 16.40 -15.77
N ILE A 118 0.19 17.35 -16.50
CA ILE A 118 -0.20 18.78 -16.42
C ILE A 118 -1.68 18.95 -16.79
N ARG A 119 -2.15 18.32 -17.88
CA ARG A 119 -3.55 18.39 -18.30
C ARG A 119 -4.49 17.81 -17.24
N VAL A 120 -4.11 16.67 -16.63
CA VAL A 120 -4.89 16.05 -15.56
C VAL A 120 -4.93 16.92 -14.31
N LEU A 121 -3.81 17.50 -13.88
CA LEU A 121 -3.76 18.43 -12.74
C LEU A 121 -4.65 19.66 -12.96
N GLN A 122 -4.70 20.21 -14.18
CA GLN A 122 -5.62 21.28 -14.53
C GLN A 122 -7.09 20.87 -14.42
N GLY A 123 -7.41 19.62 -14.81
CA GLY A 123 -8.73 19.03 -14.61
C GLY A 123 -9.06 18.82 -13.12
N PHE A 124 -8.12 18.27 -12.36
CA PHE A 124 -8.26 18.05 -10.93
C PHE A 124 -8.44 19.36 -10.14
N GLU A 125 -7.75 20.42 -10.51
CA GLU A 125 -7.93 21.76 -9.89
C GLU A 125 -9.40 22.23 -10.02
N ARG A 126 -10.08 21.92 -11.13
CA ARG A 126 -11.48 22.28 -11.34
C ARG A 126 -12.47 21.40 -10.57
N VAL A 127 -12.20 20.11 -10.46
CA VAL A 127 -13.15 19.11 -9.94
C VAL A 127 -12.90 18.77 -8.48
N PHE A 128 -11.62 18.64 -8.09
CA PHE A 128 -11.22 18.08 -6.79
C PHE A 128 -10.55 19.08 -5.85
N LYS A 129 -10.45 20.38 -6.21
CA LYS A 129 -9.75 21.40 -5.42
C LYS A 129 -10.15 21.41 -3.94
N GLU A 130 -11.43 21.25 -3.64
CA GLU A 130 -11.94 21.27 -2.27
C GLU A 130 -11.83 19.90 -1.56
N ARG A 131 -11.59 18.85 -2.32
CA ARG A 131 -11.58 17.46 -1.81
C ARG A 131 -10.17 16.93 -1.65
N ILE A 132 -9.28 17.18 -2.62
CA ILE A 132 -7.89 16.74 -2.62
C ILE A 132 -7.02 17.99 -2.37
N LYS A 133 -6.66 18.18 -1.11
CA LYS A 133 -5.85 19.33 -0.67
C LYS A 133 -4.36 19.03 -0.67
N VAL A 134 -4.00 17.76 -0.58
CA VAL A 134 -2.62 17.27 -0.57
C VAL A 134 -2.50 16.12 -1.54
N PHE A 135 -1.49 16.14 -2.37
CA PHE A 135 -1.16 15.06 -3.30
C PHE A 135 0.34 15.02 -3.56
N GLN A 136 0.80 13.88 -4.02
CA GLN A 136 2.19 13.67 -4.40
C GLN A 136 2.32 13.49 -5.91
N LEU A 137 3.40 14.04 -6.45
CA LEU A 137 3.97 13.61 -7.72
C LEU A 137 5.09 12.63 -7.42
N GLN A 138 4.96 11.39 -7.87
CA GLN A 138 6.01 10.40 -7.79
C GLN A 138 6.60 10.17 -9.17
N LYS A 139 7.92 10.06 -9.27
CA LYS A 139 8.57 9.73 -10.53
C LYS A 139 8.09 8.36 -11.02
N LYS A 140 7.60 8.28 -12.25
CA LYS A 140 7.20 6.99 -12.83
C LYS A 140 8.43 6.15 -13.12
N VAL A 141 8.34 4.89 -12.78
CA VAL A 141 9.31 3.86 -13.15
C VAL A 141 8.61 2.75 -13.93
N ILE A 142 9.37 2.02 -14.72
CA ILE A 142 8.91 0.85 -15.44
C ILE A 142 9.62 -0.36 -14.85
N GLY A 143 8.89 -1.41 -14.57
CA GLY A 143 9.44 -2.62 -13.97
C GLY A 143 8.36 -3.65 -13.71
N VAL A 144 8.76 -4.79 -13.17
CA VAL A 144 7.85 -5.84 -12.69
C VAL A 144 7.48 -5.51 -11.26
N GLU A 145 6.18 -5.51 -10.95
CA GLU A 145 5.69 -5.32 -9.59
C GLU A 145 5.79 -6.63 -8.82
N ILE A 146 6.56 -6.60 -7.73
CA ILE A 146 6.78 -7.75 -6.87
C ILE A 146 6.54 -7.31 -5.43
N ALA A 147 5.77 -8.11 -4.68
CA ALA A 147 5.61 -7.93 -3.26
C ALA A 147 6.28 -9.08 -2.49
N VAL A 148 6.74 -8.78 -1.30
CA VAL A 148 7.25 -9.76 -0.33
C VAL A 148 6.46 -9.63 0.95
N GLY A 149 6.06 -10.77 1.53
CA GLY A 149 5.35 -10.81 2.78
C GLY A 149 5.88 -11.91 3.70
N ALA A 150 5.67 -11.75 4.99
CA ALA A 150 6.04 -12.75 5.98
C ALA A 150 5.21 -12.62 7.25
N PHE A 151 5.11 -13.68 8.02
CA PHE A 151 4.67 -13.58 9.40
C PHE A 151 5.75 -13.00 10.28
N PHE A 152 5.37 -12.14 11.21
CA PHE A 152 6.23 -11.56 12.23
C PHE A 152 5.69 -11.90 13.62
N ASN A 153 6.57 -12.45 14.48
CA ASN A 153 6.17 -12.97 15.80
C ASN A 153 6.40 -11.99 16.97
N GLY A 154 6.65 -10.72 16.66
CA GLY A 154 6.98 -9.68 17.64
C GLY A 154 8.47 -9.45 17.82
N HIS A 155 9.32 -10.36 17.36
CA HIS A 155 10.79 -10.31 17.50
C HIS A 155 11.51 -10.58 16.19
N ASP A 156 10.98 -11.50 15.38
CA ASP A 156 11.60 -11.90 14.13
C ASP A 156 10.56 -12.37 13.11
N PHE A 157 10.99 -12.40 11.85
CA PHE A 157 10.23 -12.98 10.78
C PHE A 157 10.19 -14.51 10.87
N VAL A 158 9.01 -15.08 10.56
CA VAL A 158 8.81 -16.51 10.50
C VAL A 158 8.94 -16.97 9.06
N TYR A 159 9.82 -17.93 8.82
CA TYR A 159 10.08 -18.46 7.49
C TYR A 159 9.25 -19.71 7.20
N PRO A 160 8.94 -20.00 5.92
CA PRO A 160 9.36 -19.29 4.72
C PRO A 160 8.64 -17.95 4.53
N ILE A 161 9.26 -17.05 3.75
CA ILE A 161 8.62 -15.80 3.32
C ILE A 161 7.75 -16.05 2.09
N ASN A 162 6.82 -15.15 1.84
CA ASN A 162 6.01 -15.12 0.63
C ASN A 162 6.57 -14.13 -0.39
N VAL A 163 6.52 -14.52 -1.66
CA VAL A 163 6.80 -13.63 -2.80
C VAL A 163 5.62 -13.72 -3.74
N ASN A 164 5.11 -12.58 -4.19
CA ASN A 164 4.03 -12.54 -5.15
C ASN A 164 4.29 -11.50 -6.26
N MET A 165 3.85 -11.86 -7.46
CA MET A 165 3.85 -11.02 -8.64
C MET A 165 2.40 -10.79 -9.05
N GLU A 166 1.96 -9.55 -8.99
CA GLU A 166 0.57 -9.17 -9.21
C GLU A 166 0.35 -8.72 -10.66
N HIS A 167 -0.70 -9.23 -11.28
CA HIS A 167 -1.19 -8.73 -12.56
C HIS A 167 -2.41 -7.84 -12.35
N LYS A 168 -2.23 -6.54 -12.51
CA LYS A 168 -3.26 -5.53 -12.21
C LYS A 168 -4.06 -5.08 -13.44
N ARG A 169 -3.55 -5.30 -14.64
CA ARG A 169 -4.26 -4.93 -15.87
C ARG A 169 -5.38 -5.92 -16.18
N MET A 170 -6.50 -5.39 -16.70
CA MET A 170 -7.69 -6.21 -16.99
C MET A 170 -7.44 -7.31 -17.99
N PHE A 171 -6.55 -7.09 -18.97
CA PHE A 171 -6.26 -8.03 -20.02
C PHE A 171 -4.79 -8.45 -20.04
N PRO A 172 -4.48 -9.65 -20.59
CA PRO A 172 -3.10 -10.10 -20.81
C PRO A 172 -2.27 -9.10 -21.60
N GLY A 173 -0.95 -9.13 -21.42
CA GLY A 173 -0.02 -8.21 -22.09
C GLY A 173 -0.07 -6.77 -21.57
N ASP A 174 -0.46 -6.58 -20.32
CA ASP A 174 -0.59 -5.27 -19.68
C ASP A 174 -1.55 -4.31 -20.40
N LEU A 175 -2.63 -4.86 -20.95
CA LEU A 175 -3.65 -4.11 -21.69
C LEU A 175 -4.85 -3.76 -20.80
N GLY A 176 -5.56 -2.70 -21.18
CA GLY A 176 -6.79 -2.26 -20.52
C GLY A 176 -6.57 -1.44 -19.25
N PRO A 177 -7.64 -1.13 -18.50
CA PRO A 177 -7.58 -0.37 -17.28
C PRO A 177 -6.88 -1.14 -16.17
N GLN A 178 -6.32 -0.41 -15.22
CA GLN A 178 -5.82 -0.98 -13.97
C GLN A 178 -6.99 -1.39 -13.08
N THR A 179 -6.89 -2.56 -12.48
CA THR A 179 -7.83 -3.09 -11.48
C THR A 179 -7.13 -3.19 -10.12
N GLY A 180 -7.82 -3.70 -9.10
CA GLY A 180 -7.19 -4.06 -7.85
C GLY A 180 -6.15 -5.16 -8.07
N GLU A 181 -6.61 -6.29 -8.62
CA GLU A 181 -5.77 -7.43 -9.01
C GLU A 181 -6.60 -8.38 -9.88
N MET A 182 -6.01 -8.85 -10.99
CA MET A 182 -6.63 -9.83 -11.90
C MET A 182 -6.07 -11.23 -11.72
N GLY A 183 -4.90 -11.33 -11.14
CA GLY A 183 -4.26 -12.61 -10.84
C GLY A 183 -2.90 -12.43 -10.21
N THR A 184 -2.47 -13.43 -9.46
CA THR A 184 -1.21 -13.44 -8.72
C THR A 184 -0.47 -14.75 -8.93
N LEU A 185 0.83 -14.64 -9.21
CA LEU A 185 1.75 -15.74 -9.02
C LEU A 185 2.36 -15.62 -7.62
N MET A 186 2.04 -16.55 -6.74
CA MET A 186 2.50 -16.57 -5.37
C MET A 186 3.29 -17.83 -5.06
N PHE A 187 4.39 -17.70 -4.33
CA PHE A 187 5.18 -18.84 -3.87
C PHE A 187 5.91 -18.55 -2.56
N TRP A 188 6.19 -19.61 -1.84
CA TRP A 188 7.01 -19.54 -0.63
C TRP A 188 8.49 -19.64 -0.98
N SER A 189 9.30 -18.83 -0.31
CA SER A 189 10.74 -18.73 -0.56
C SER A 189 11.52 -18.68 0.75
N LYS A 190 12.78 -19.06 0.69
CA LYS A 190 13.75 -18.66 1.72
C LYS A 190 13.96 -17.14 1.64
N ALA A 191 14.58 -16.56 2.67
CA ALA A 191 15.02 -15.17 2.59
C ALA A 191 15.81 -14.95 1.29
N ASN A 192 15.48 -13.88 0.60
CA ASN A 192 16.08 -13.52 -0.68
C ASN A 192 16.41 -12.02 -0.70
N TYR A 193 17.12 -11.58 -1.73
CA TYR A 193 17.56 -10.19 -1.87
C TYR A 193 16.39 -9.16 -1.77
N LEU A 194 15.23 -9.47 -2.34
CA LEU A 194 14.08 -8.55 -2.27
C LEU A 194 13.60 -8.38 -0.83
N PHE A 195 13.48 -9.48 -0.10
CA PHE A 195 13.11 -9.46 1.30
C PHE A 195 14.14 -8.69 2.15
N GLU A 196 15.43 -8.93 1.94
CA GLU A 196 16.51 -8.28 2.69
C GLU A 196 16.56 -6.77 2.43
N GLU A 197 16.32 -6.35 1.18
CA GLU A 197 16.35 -4.94 0.79
C GLU A 197 15.05 -4.16 1.11
N THR A 198 14.00 -4.87 1.53
CA THR A 198 12.69 -4.26 1.82
C THR A 198 12.20 -4.62 3.21
N LEU A 199 11.43 -5.68 3.33
CA LEU A 199 10.68 -6.04 4.53
C LEU A 199 11.61 -6.29 5.73
N PHE A 200 12.77 -6.94 5.53
CA PHE A 200 13.70 -7.19 6.60
C PHE A 200 14.23 -5.90 7.26
N LYS A 201 14.42 -4.85 6.49
CA LYS A 201 14.83 -3.54 7.02
C LYS A 201 13.78 -2.91 7.95
N MET A 202 12.52 -3.30 7.81
CA MET A 202 11.43 -2.84 8.69
C MET A 202 11.43 -3.52 10.06
N LYS A 203 12.22 -4.58 10.28
CA LYS A 203 12.23 -5.34 11.53
C LYS A 203 12.34 -4.48 12.80
N PRO A 204 13.23 -3.49 12.90
CA PRO A 204 13.32 -2.63 14.09
C PRO A 204 12.01 -1.86 14.36
N ARG A 205 11.37 -1.35 13.30
CA ARG A 205 10.10 -0.62 13.39
C ARG A 205 8.94 -1.53 13.82
N LEU A 206 8.92 -2.76 13.33
CA LEU A 206 7.92 -3.76 13.72
C LEU A 206 8.06 -4.13 15.20
N ILE A 207 9.31 -4.30 15.70
CA ILE A 207 9.57 -4.54 17.12
C ILE A 207 9.11 -3.35 17.97
N GLU A 208 9.50 -2.13 17.59
CA GLU A 208 9.15 -0.90 18.32
C GLU A 208 7.63 -0.68 18.39
N SER A 209 6.91 -1.01 17.31
CA SER A 209 5.45 -0.92 17.27
C SER A 209 4.73 -2.05 18.02
N GLY A 210 5.46 -3.07 18.50
CA GLY A 210 4.88 -4.27 19.10
C GLY A 210 4.06 -5.11 18.12
N TYR A 211 4.37 -5.02 16.82
CA TYR A 211 3.60 -5.72 15.79
C TYR A 211 3.73 -7.23 15.88
N VAL A 212 2.60 -7.92 15.72
CA VAL A 212 2.53 -9.39 15.54
C VAL A 212 1.50 -9.65 14.46
N GLY A 213 1.86 -10.42 13.44
CA GLY A 213 0.93 -10.75 12.36
C GLY A 213 1.63 -11.00 11.03
N TYR A 214 0.85 -10.99 9.96
CA TYR A 214 1.35 -11.06 8.59
C TYR A 214 1.51 -9.64 8.03
N ILE A 215 2.61 -9.37 7.39
CA ILE A 215 2.93 -8.11 6.73
C ILE A 215 3.53 -8.37 5.35
#